data_296a422ceb1686f1661d7959ef884ee3
#
_entry.id   296a422ceb1686f1661d7959ef884ee3
#
_cell.length_a   1.000
_cell.length_b   1.000
_cell.length_c   1.000
_cell.angle_alpha   90.00
_cell.angle_beta   90.00
_cell.angle_gamma   90.00
#
_symmetry.space_group_name_H-M   'P 1'
#
loop_
_entity.id
_entity.type
_entity.pdbx_description
1 polymer ?
#
loop_
_entity_poly.entity_id
_entity_poly.type
_entity_poly.pdbx_seq_one_letter_code
_entity_poly.pdbx_strand_id
1 'polypeptide(L)'
;VAPCQTLTNREFQMLRDSALKIIRALKIEGGCNVQFALDPLSFKYYLIEVNPRVSRSSALASKASGYPIARVTAKVAMGLTLDEIRLANTPASFEPALDYVVTKVARFPFDKFSDASNKLGTQMKATGEVMSVGRTMEESLLKAVRSLETGVCHIYHKKFDTMSDDEMLTYIKEGTDDRLYAIAQLIRNGVDLALIYNNTKIDMFFLEKFKNIVEMERTVAAHPFDEATLREAKRMGFGDKYIGMLWGATEHEMYALREKLGIFPVYKMIDTCASEFSSYVPYFYSTYEQENESLVSDREKIIVLGSGPIRIGQGVEFDYSTVHAIWSIRKAGYEAIIINNNPETVSTDYTCSDKLYFEPLTVEDVMNVIHLEKPKSIVVSLGGQTAINLAEP
;
A
#
# COMPACT_ATOMS: atom_id res chain seq x y z
N VAL A 1 4.19 8.23 -1.23
CA VAL A 1 5.02 7.39 -0.36
C VAL A 1 5.13 8.04 1.00
N ALA A 2 5.04 7.29 2.05
CA ALA A 2 5.28 7.73 3.43
C ALA A 2 6.21 6.72 4.14
N PRO A 3 7.17 7.19 4.97
CA PRO A 3 7.55 8.58 5.16
C PRO A 3 8.12 9.21 3.89
N CYS A 4 8.31 10.53 3.90
CA CYS A 4 8.91 11.27 2.78
C CYS A 4 10.29 10.72 2.44
N GLN A 5 10.53 10.33 1.17
CA GLN A 5 11.79 9.67 0.75
C GLN A 5 12.79 10.63 0.08
N THR A 6 12.30 11.77 -0.45
CA THR A 6 13.10 12.65 -1.30
C THR A 6 13.35 14.03 -0.72
N LEU A 7 12.82 14.34 0.46
CA LEU A 7 13.08 15.58 1.17
C LEU A 7 14.25 15.45 2.15
N THR A 8 15.10 16.44 2.16
CA THR A 8 16.07 16.61 3.27
C THR A 8 15.33 17.00 4.55
N ASN A 9 15.94 16.75 5.70
CA ASN A 9 15.37 17.18 6.99
C ASN A 9 15.04 18.68 7.02
N ARG A 10 15.90 19.52 6.44
CA ARG A 10 15.70 20.97 6.37
C ARG A 10 14.45 21.34 5.55
N GLU A 11 14.23 20.70 4.41
CA GLU A 11 13.06 20.90 3.56
C GLU A 11 11.79 20.44 4.27
N PHE A 12 11.84 19.27 4.88
CA PHE A 12 10.72 18.72 5.64
C PHE A 12 10.30 19.66 6.77
N GLN A 13 11.24 20.14 7.59
CA GLN A 13 10.95 21.06 8.69
C GLN A 13 10.42 22.41 8.20
N MET A 14 10.94 22.92 7.09
CA MET A 14 10.44 24.17 6.47
C MET A 14 8.96 24.03 6.08
N LEU A 15 8.58 22.94 5.41
CA LEU A 15 7.20 22.69 5.00
C LEU A 15 6.28 22.43 6.21
N ARG A 16 6.77 21.68 7.20
CA ARG A 16 6.06 21.44 8.46
C ARG A 16 5.77 22.75 9.21
N ASP A 17 6.76 23.61 9.38
CA ASP A 17 6.59 24.91 10.04
C ASP A 17 5.61 25.81 9.28
N SER A 18 5.65 25.76 7.95
CA SER A 18 4.71 26.48 7.09
C SER A 18 3.27 25.98 7.27
N ALA A 19 3.08 24.66 7.33
CA ALA A 19 1.77 24.07 7.59
C ALA A 19 1.21 24.50 8.97
N LEU A 20 2.03 24.48 10.02
CA LEU A 20 1.63 24.91 11.36
C LEU A 20 1.25 26.40 11.39
N LYS A 21 2.00 27.28 10.70
CA LYS A 21 1.66 28.70 10.57
C LYS A 21 0.34 28.92 9.86
N ILE A 22 0.09 28.18 8.78
CA ILE A 22 -1.17 28.25 8.00
C ILE A 22 -2.36 27.84 8.87
N ILE A 23 -2.26 26.70 9.55
CA ILE A 23 -3.35 26.18 10.40
C ILE A 23 -3.68 27.18 11.53
N ARG A 24 -2.66 27.75 12.16
CA ARG A 24 -2.84 28.77 13.21
C ARG A 24 -3.48 30.06 12.67
N ALA A 25 -3.03 30.54 11.50
CA ALA A 25 -3.58 31.73 10.86
C ALA A 25 -5.05 31.56 10.47
N LEU A 26 -5.42 30.37 10.00
CA LEU A 26 -6.79 30.01 9.62
C LEU A 26 -7.67 29.60 10.84
N LYS A 27 -7.09 29.48 12.04
CA LYS A 27 -7.77 29.04 13.27
C LYS A 27 -8.50 27.70 13.08
N ILE A 28 -7.84 26.75 12.44
CA ILE A 28 -8.42 25.42 12.19
C ILE A 28 -8.32 24.60 13.49
N GLU A 29 -9.47 24.14 13.97
CA GLU A 29 -9.62 23.23 15.09
C GLU A 29 -10.07 21.86 14.55
N GLY A 30 -9.16 20.92 14.42
CA GLY A 30 -9.45 19.57 13.90
C GLY A 30 -8.51 19.14 12.76
N GLY A 31 -8.99 18.20 11.92
CA GLY A 31 -8.23 17.65 10.82
C GLY A 31 -8.08 18.63 9.64
N CYS A 32 -6.87 18.68 9.09
CA CYS A 32 -6.55 19.51 7.94
C CYS A 32 -5.54 18.82 7.05
N ASN A 33 -5.64 19.04 5.74
CA ASN A 33 -4.66 18.65 4.75
C ASN A 33 -4.08 19.91 4.11
N VAL A 34 -2.74 20.00 4.06
CA VAL A 34 -2.01 21.09 3.40
C VAL A 34 -1.15 20.49 2.31
N GLN A 35 -1.26 20.98 1.08
CA GLN A 35 -0.52 20.50 -0.08
C GLN A 35 0.48 21.55 -0.54
N PHE A 36 1.73 21.12 -0.71
CA PHE A 36 2.83 21.94 -1.19
C PHE A 36 3.42 21.40 -2.49
N ALA A 37 3.96 22.30 -3.31
CA ALA A 37 4.92 21.97 -4.36
C ALA A 37 6.26 22.61 -4.01
N LEU A 38 7.30 21.80 -3.90
CA LEU A 38 8.67 22.23 -3.62
C LEU A 38 9.49 22.16 -4.90
N ASP A 39 10.25 23.23 -5.19
CA ASP A 39 11.24 23.21 -6.26
C ASP A 39 12.45 22.36 -5.82
N PRO A 40 12.80 21.29 -6.54
CA PRO A 40 13.90 20.41 -6.15
C PRO A 40 15.29 21.06 -6.22
N LEU A 41 15.42 22.20 -6.90
CA LEU A 41 16.70 22.90 -7.10
C LEU A 41 16.88 24.11 -6.16
N SER A 42 15.85 24.46 -5.42
CA SER A 42 15.86 25.59 -4.50
C SER A 42 14.93 25.36 -3.31
N PHE A 43 14.97 26.24 -2.30
CA PHE A 43 14.02 26.21 -1.19
C PHE A 43 12.69 26.92 -1.49
N LYS A 44 12.41 27.22 -2.77
CA LYS A 44 11.11 27.78 -3.15
C LYS A 44 10.04 26.72 -3.07
N TYR A 45 8.93 27.05 -2.43
CA TYR A 45 7.75 26.21 -2.39
C TYR A 45 6.49 27.02 -2.66
N TYR A 46 5.46 26.34 -3.09
CA TYR A 46 4.15 26.91 -3.35
C TYR A 46 3.12 26.17 -2.51
N LEU A 47 2.25 26.92 -1.87
CA LEU A 47 1.03 26.37 -1.28
C LEU A 47 0.04 26.10 -2.41
N ILE A 48 -0.30 24.84 -2.63
CA ILE A 48 -1.25 24.44 -3.68
C ILE A 48 -2.68 24.60 -3.16
N GLU A 49 -2.99 23.95 -2.03
CA GLU A 49 -4.31 24.06 -1.41
C GLU A 49 -4.26 23.70 0.08
N VAL A 50 -5.29 24.15 0.79
CA VAL A 50 -5.57 23.78 2.18
C VAL A 50 -6.99 23.25 2.26
N ASN A 51 -7.16 22.04 2.78
CA ASN A 51 -8.45 21.40 2.98
C ASN A 51 -8.75 21.30 4.50
N PRO A 52 -9.47 22.24 5.11
CA PRO A 52 -9.74 22.27 6.55
C PRO A 52 -10.87 21.31 6.93
N ARG A 53 -10.69 20.05 6.63
CA ARG A 53 -11.65 18.97 6.85
C ARG A 53 -10.97 17.62 6.85
N VAL A 54 -11.58 16.63 7.48
CA VAL A 54 -11.24 15.24 7.26
C VAL A 54 -11.68 14.84 5.84
N SER A 55 -10.81 14.12 5.12
CA SER A 55 -11.01 13.75 3.72
C SER A 55 -10.48 12.34 3.46
N ARG A 56 -10.57 11.86 2.22
CA ARG A 56 -9.97 10.58 1.81
C ARG A 56 -8.47 10.52 2.10
N SER A 57 -7.75 11.63 1.87
CA SER A 57 -6.32 11.72 2.22
C SER A 57 -6.08 11.56 3.72
N SER A 58 -6.99 12.03 4.58
CA SER A 58 -6.91 11.82 6.03
C SER A 58 -7.15 10.36 6.40
N ALA A 59 -8.10 9.68 5.75
CA ALA A 59 -8.33 8.25 5.93
C ALA A 59 -7.07 7.45 5.57
N LEU A 60 -6.47 7.73 4.42
CA LEU A 60 -5.21 7.12 3.99
C LEU A 60 -4.07 7.41 4.98
N ALA A 61 -3.89 8.66 5.40
CA ALA A 61 -2.85 9.03 6.36
C ALA A 61 -3.04 8.31 7.70
N SER A 62 -4.28 8.10 8.14
CA SER A 62 -4.59 7.33 9.35
C SER A 62 -4.17 5.88 9.22
N LYS A 63 -4.45 5.24 8.07
CA LYS A 63 -4.04 3.85 7.82
C LYS A 63 -2.52 3.73 7.65
N ALA A 64 -1.91 4.71 6.98
CA ALA A 64 -0.46 4.73 6.73
C ALA A 64 0.36 4.91 8.00
N SER A 65 -0.14 5.64 8.98
CA SER A 65 0.60 6.00 10.20
C SER A 65 0.11 5.32 11.48
N GLY A 66 -1.03 4.61 11.43
CA GLY A 66 -1.69 4.11 12.64
C GLY A 66 -2.33 5.22 13.50
N TYR A 67 -2.24 6.49 13.08
CA TYR A 67 -2.78 7.62 13.83
C TYR A 67 -4.25 7.89 13.47
N PRO A 68 -5.21 7.75 14.39
CA PRO A 68 -6.64 7.81 14.09
C PRO A 68 -7.15 9.26 13.93
N ILE A 69 -6.86 9.91 12.81
CA ILE A 69 -7.12 11.34 12.56
C ILE A 69 -8.59 11.70 12.80
N ALA A 70 -9.54 10.93 12.30
CA ALA A 70 -10.96 11.22 12.46
C ALA A 70 -11.39 11.17 13.94
N ARG A 71 -10.91 10.18 14.70
CA ARG A 71 -11.17 10.04 16.14
C ARG A 71 -10.59 11.21 16.93
N VAL A 72 -9.34 11.60 16.62
CA VAL A 72 -8.68 12.76 17.25
C VAL A 72 -9.44 14.04 16.91
N THR A 73 -9.79 14.26 15.63
CA THR A 73 -10.56 15.42 15.19
C THR A 73 -11.89 15.54 15.93
N ALA A 74 -12.63 14.44 16.11
CA ALA A 74 -13.88 14.44 16.85
C ALA A 74 -13.68 14.87 18.33
N LYS A 75 -12.60 14.42 18.97
CA LYS A 75 -12.28 14.81 20.35
C LYS A 75 -11.83 16.27 20.45
N VAL A 76 -11.08 16.78 19.49
CA VAL A 76 -10.72 18.21 19.40
C VAL A 76 -11.99 19.06 19.25
N ALA A 77 -12.94 18.64 18.42
CA ALA A 77 -14.23 19.33 18.27
C ALA A 77 -15.07 19.37 19.56
N MET A 78 -14.82 18.44 20.49
CA MET A 78 -15.42 18.43 21.84
C MET A 78 -14.65 19.29 22.85
N GLY A 79 -13.59 20.00 22.44
CA GLY A 79 -12.82 20.91 23.26
C GLY A 79 -11.59 20.31 23.94
N LEU A 80 -11.23 19.04 23.65
CA LEU A 80 -10.02 18.42 24.20
C LEU A 80 -8.77 18.91 23.45
N THR A 81 -7.68 19.10 24.19
CA THR A 81 -6.37 19.38 23.60
C THR A 81 -5.67 18.08 23.17
N LEU A 82 -4.66 18.18 22.30
CA LEU A 82 -3.92 17.01 21.81
C LEU A 82 -3.21 16.25 22.94
N ASP A 83 -2.78 16.93 24.01
CA ASP A 83 -2.13 16.32 25.17
C ASP A 83 -3.11 15.52 26.05
N GLU A 84 -4.39 15.93 26.08
CA GLU A 84 -5.44 15.23 26.82
C GLU A 84 -5.97 14.01 26.06
N ILE A 85 -5.80 13.99 24.74
CA ILE A 85 -6.25 12.87 23.89
C ILE A 85 -5.19 11.76 23.93
N ARG A 86 -5.54 10.63 24.54
CA ARG A 86 -4.70 9.43 24.54
C ARG A 86 -4.98 8.56 23.33
N LEU A 87 -3.91 8.13 22.65
CA LEU A 87 -3.86 7.04 21.69
C LEU A 87 -3.50 5.72 22.43
N ALA A 88 -3.05 4.70 21.72
CA ALA A 88 -2.70 3.43 22.34
C ALA A 88 -1.62 3.62 23.44
N ASN A 89 -0.51 4.29 23.11
CA ASN A 89 0.63 4.46 24.03
C ASN A 89 1.14 5.89 24.15
N THR A 90 0.74 6.78 23.26
CA THR A 90 1.21 8.16 23.19
C THR A 90 0.04 9.13 23.28
N PRO A 91 0.25 10.38 23.73
CA PRO A 91 -0.75 11.42 23.53
C PRO A 91 -0.86 11.77 22.03
N ALA A 92 -1.98 12.35 21.62
CA ALA A 92 -2.20 12.76 20.24
C ALA A 92 -1.28 13.91 19.78
N SER A 93 -0.59 14.58 20.68
CA SER A 93 0.47 15.57 20.39
C SER A 93 1.76 14.94 19.89
N PHE A 94 1.94 13.63 20.05
CA PHE A 94 3.09 12.90 19.52
C PHE A 94 2.98 12.71 18.01
N GLU A 95 3.97 13.14 17.24
CA GLU A 95 4.00 12.93 15.80
C GLU A 95 4.38 11.48 15.49
N PRO A 96 3.64 10.79 14.58
CA PRO A 96 3.96 9.42 14.23
C PRO A 96 5.37 9.26 13.67
N ALA A 97 6.10 8.26 14.15
CA ALA A 97 7.33 7.76 13.59
C ALA A 97 7.06 6.42 12.87
N LEU A 98 7.61 6.25 11.67
CA LEU A 98 7.39 5.07 10.84
C LEU A 98 8.71 4.35 10.58
N ASP A 99 8.76 3.05 10.84
CA ASP A 99 9.89 2.16 10.53
C ASP A 99 9.62 1.27 9.31
N TYR A 100 8.59 1.58 8.55
CA TYR A 100 8.16 0.94 7.30
C TYR A 100 7.91 1.97 6.21
N VAL A 101 7.74 1.50 4.98
CA VAL A 101 7.42 2.32 3.81
C VAL A 101 6.01 2.02 3.35
N VAL A 102 5.22 3.09 3.19
CA VAL A 102 3.86 3.03 2.64
C VAL A 102 3.85 3.58 1.24
N THR A 103 3.31 2.83 0.30
CA THR A 103 3.11 3.28 -1.09
C THR A 103 1.62 3.33 -1.41
N LYS A 104 1.19 4.46 -1.96
CA LYS A 104 -0.13 4.64 -2.53
C LYS A 104 -0.04 4.67 -4.05
N VAL A 105 -0.90 3.91 -4.73
CA VAL A 105 -1.05 3.95 -6.19
C VAL A 105 -2.52 4.14 -6.54
N ALA A 106 -2.78 5.04 -7.50
CA ALA A 106 -4.13 5.31 -8.00
C ALA A 106 -4.59 4.18 -8.92
N ARG A 107 -5.86 3.79 -8.81
CA ARG A 107 -6.55 2.83 -9.67
C ARG A 107 -7.52 3.58 -10.58
N PHE A 108 -7.09 3.90 -11.80
CA PHE A 108 -7.94 4.56 -12.79
C PHE A 108 -8.84 3.55 -13.51
N PRO A 109 -10.07 3.91 -13.87
CA PRO A 109 -11.03 3.02 -14.53
C PRO A 109 -10.91 3.03 -16.06
N PHE A 110 -9.72 3.26 -16.63
CA PHE A 110 -9.54 3.33 -18.09
C PHE A 110 -9.75 1.98 -18.76
N ASP A 111 -9.64 0.89 -18.04
CA ASP A 111 -10.02 -0.45 -18.50
C ASP A 111 -11.54 -0.61 -18.74
N LYS A 112 -12.36 0.25 -18.13
CA LYS A 112 -13.82 0.28 -18.28
C LYS A 112 -14.30 1.24 -19.37
N PHE A 113 -13.48 2.23 -19.70
CA PHE A 113 -13.81 3.30 -20.63
C PHE A 113 -12.72 3.44 -21.68
N SER A 114 -12.78 2.63 -22.73
CA SER A 114 -11.78 2.58 -23.81
C SER A 114 -11.59 3.90 -24.54
N ASP A 115 -12.65 4.72 -24.60
CA ASP A 115 -12.63 6.01 -25.28
C ASP A 115 -12.10 7.17 -24.41
N ALA A 116 -11.87 6.90 -23.12
CA ALA A 116 -11.36 7.90 -22.20
C ALA A 116 -9.84 8.05 -22.35
N SER A 117 -9.38 9.31 -22.43
CA SER A 117 -7.95 9.59 -22.42
C SER A 117 -7.32 9.22 -21.09
N ASN A 118 -6.27 8.40 -21.10
CA ASN A 118 -5.48 8.02 -19.93
C ASN A 118 -4.40 9.05 -19.56
N LYS A 119 -4.30 10.18 -20.31
CA LYS A 119 -3.39 11.27 -19.97
C LYS A 119 -3.84 11.96 -18.69
N LEU A 120 -2.90 12.09 -17.75
CA LEU A 120 -3.08 12.77 -16.48
C LEU A 120 -2.58 14.20 -16.58
N GLY A 121 -3.35 15.14 -16.05
CA GLY A 121 -3.05 16.56 -16.09
C GLY A 121 -3.74 17.31 -14.98
N THR A 122 -4.06 18.59 -15.19
CA THR A 122 -4.74 19.44 -14.19
C THR A 122 -6.22 19.12 -14.01
N GLN A 123 -6.83 18.41 -14.96
CA GLN A 123 -8.22 17.98 -14.86
C GLN A 123 -8.35 16.79 -13.90
N MET A 124 -9.26 16.87 -12.94
CA MET A 124 -9.57 15.76 -12.06
C MET A 124 -10.23 14.61 -12.81
N LYS A 125 -9.80 13.38 -12.51
CA LYS A 125 -10.39 12.13 -13.04
C LYS A 125 -10.83 11.25 -11.90
N ALA A 126 -11.90 10.47 -12.12
CA ALA A 126 -12.36 9.49 -11.15
C ALA A 126 -11.29 8.41 -10.94
N THR A 127 -11.01 8.08 -9.70
CA THR A 127 -9.99 7.09 -9.34
C THR A 127 -10.36 6.40 -8.04
N GLY A 128 -10.08 5.09 -7.98
CA GLY A 128 -9.86 4.38 -6.73
C GLY A 128 -8.40 4.46 -6.33
N GLU A 129 -8.06 3.87 -5.21
CA GLU A 129 -6.68 3.81 -4.76
C GLU A 129 -6.39 2.56 -3.94
N VAL A 130 -5.14 2.13 -4.00
CA VAL A 130 -4.60 1.10 -3.14
C VAL A 130 -3.50 1.68 -2.28
N MET A 131 -3.32 1.10 -1.11
CA MET A 131 -2.19 1.34 -0.24
C MET A 131 -1.51 0.00 0.05
N SER A 132 -0.22 0.03 0.21
CA SER A 132 0.57 -1.12 0.62
C SER A 132 1.66 -0.71 1.58
N VAL A 133 2.10 -1.63 2.40
CA VAL A 133 3.13 -1.43 3.42
C VAL A 133 4.21 -2.49 3.26
N GLY A 134 5.47 -2.08 3.39
CA GLY A 134 6.63 -2.96 3.34
C GLY A 134 7.81 -2.35 4.08
N ARG A 135 8.90 -3.10 4.26
CA ARG A 135 10.13 -2.59 4.91
C ARG A 135 10.97 -1.73 3.96
N THR A 136 10.79 -1.93 2.65
CA THR A 136 11.51 -1.20 1.61
C THR A 136 10.54 -0.60 0.61
N MET A 137 11.02 0.38 -0.17
CA MET A 137 10.23 0.97 -1.25
C MET A 137 9.89 -0.07 -2.33
N GLU A 138 10.84 -0.95 -2.67
CA GLU A 138 10.67 -2.01 -3.64
C GLU A 138 9.54 -2.98 -3.20
N GLU A 139 9.58 -3.47 -1.97
CA GLU A 139 8.55 -4.35 -1.41
C GLU A 139 7.19 -3.69 -1.41
N SER A 140 7.10 -2.48 -0.88
CA SER A 140 5.86 -1.71 -0.82
C SER A 140 5.29 -1.44 -2.22
N LEU A 141 6.12 -1.05 -3.19
CA LEU A 141 5.70 -0.80 -4.57
C LEU A 141 5.14 -2.07 -5.24
N LEU A 142 5.84 -3.21 -5.12
CA LEU A 142 5.40 -4.46 -5.73
C LEU A 142 4.09 -4.98 -5.12
N LYS A 143 3.90 -4.81 -3.82
CA LYS A 143 2.62 -5.09 -3.16
C LYS A 143 1.51 -4.15 -3.68
N ALA A 144 1.79 -2.84 -3.85
CA ALA A 144 0.82 -1.91 -4.41
C ALA A 144 0.40 -2.30 -5.82
N VAL A 145 1.34 -2.70 -6.67
CA VAL A 145 1.05 -3.16 -8.03
C VAL A 145 0.13 -4.39 -8.02
N ARG A 146 0.41 -5.39 -7.17
CA ARG A 146 -0.48 -6.56 -7.02
C ARG A 146 -1.88 -6.19 -6.52
N SER A 147 -1.97 -5.15 -5.71
CA SER A 147 -3.24 -4.68 -5.14
C SER A 147 -4.12 -3.92 -6.14
N LEU A 148 -3.60 -3.48 -7.29
CA LEU A 148 -4.38 -2.72 -8.29
C LEU A 148 -5.46 -3.54 -9.00
N GLU A 149 -5.35 -4.87 -9.01
CA GLU A 149 -6.29 -5.78 -9.69
C GLU A 149 -6.51 -5.44 -11.17
N THR A 150 -5.43 -5.10 -11.86
CA THR A 150 -5.41 -4.81 -13.31
C THR A 150 -5.00 -6.03 -14.14
N GLY A 151 -4.86 -7.20 -13.52
CA GLY A 151 -4.32 -8.40 -14.16
C GLY A 151 -2.78 -8.42 -14.22
N VAL A 152 -2.13 -7.36 -13.73
CA VAL A 152 -0.68 -7.23 -13.67
C VAL A 152 -0.20 -7.56 -12.26
N CYS A 153 0.77 -8.45 -12.13
CA CYS A 153 1.29 -8.91 -10.84
C CYS A 153 2.69 -8.36 -10.49
N HIS A 154 3.30 -7.59 -11.40
CA HIS A 154 4.64 -7.04 -11.25
C HIS A 154 4.78 -5.74 -12.05
N ILE A 155 5.92 -5.03 -11.97
CA ILE A 155 6.19 -3.83 -12.79
C ILE A 155 6.50 -4.20 -14.26
N TYR A 156 5.72 -5.13 -14.81
CA TYR A 156 5.80 -5.62 -16.19
C TYR A 156 4.42 -5.60 -16.84
N HIS A 157 4.35 -5.11 -18.08
CA HIS A 157 3.12 -5.10 -18.85
C HIS A 157 3.39 -5.36 -20.33
N LYS A 158 2.73 -6.39 -20.88
CA LYS A 158 2.91 -6.86 -22.27
C LYS A 158 2.77 -5.78 -23.35
N LYS A 159 2.01 -4.72 -23.09
CA LYS A 159 1.83 -3.58 -24.01
C LYS A 159 3.18 -3.01 -24.48
N PHE A 160 4.19 -3.03 -23.62
CA PHE A 160 5.49 -2.40 -23.89
C PHE A 160 6.52 -3.35 -24.53
N ASP A 161 6.20 -4.63 -24.68
CA ASP A 161 7.13 -5.61 -25.30
C ASP A 161 7.37 -5.34 -26.79
N THR A 162 6.40 -4.73 -27.47
CA THR A 162 6.45 -4.45 -28.91
C THR A 162 6.82 -3.01 -29.26
N MET A 163 6.97 -2.15 -28.27
CA MET A 163 7.38 -0.75 -28.48
C MET A 163 8.88 -0.62 -28.51
N SER A 164 9.40 0.20 -29.42
CA SER A 164 10.82 0.57 -29.44
C SER A 164 11.16 1.50 -28.26
N ASP A 165 12.44 1.61 -27.91
CA ASP A 165 12.90 2.50 -26.85
C ASP A 165 12.54 3.98 -27.16
N ASP A 166 12.64 4.41 -28.41
CA ASP A 166 12.29 5.79 -28.82
C ASP A 166 10.79 6.07 -28.67
N GLU A 167 9.94 5.11 -28.99
CA GLU A 167 8.50 5.20 -28.75
C GLU A 167 8.18 5.27 -27.25
N MET A 168 8.79 4.42 -26.45
CA MET A 168 8.63 4.43 -24.98
C MET A 168 9.18 5.71 -24.36
N LEU A 169 10.34 6.22 -24.80
CA LEU A 169 10.88 7.52 -24.36
C LEU A 169 9.95 8.68 -24.68
N THR A 170 9.26 8.61 -25.82
CA THR A 170 8.23 9.59 -26.16
C THR A 170 6.99 9.43 -25.28
N TYR A 171 6.56 8.19 -25.05
CA TYR A 171 5.41 7.86 -24.23
C TYR A 171 5.54 8.34 -22.78
N ILE A 172 6.70 8.13 -22.14
CA ILE A 172 6.91 8.49 -20.74
C ILE A 172 6.97 10.00 -20.47
N LYS A 173 7.10 10.85 -21.50
CA LYS A 173 7.00 12.32 -21.35
C LYS A 173 5.63 12.75 -20.88
N GLU A 174 4.61 11.99 -21.24
CA GLU A 174 3.24 12.23 -20.80
C GLU A 174 2.96 11.49 -19.49
N GLY A 175 2.20 12.11 -18.60
CA GLY A 175 1.72 11.47 -17.39
C GLY A 175 0.55 10.56 -17.73
N THR A 176 0.76 9.24 -17.76
CA THR A 176 -0.28 8.23 -17.92
C THR A 176 -0.34 7.33 -16.70
N ASP A 177 -1.43 6.62 -16.51
CA ASP A 177 -1.62 5.70 -15.39
C ASP A 177 -0.69 4.48 -15.45
N ASP A 178 -0.27 4.09 -16.64
CA ASP A 178 0.59 2.92 -16.91
C ASP A 178 2.06 3.30 -17.23
N ARG A 179 2.42 4.58 -17.14
CA ARG A 179 3.77 5.08 -17.41
C ARG A 179 4.87 4.33 -16.63
N LEU A 180 4.57 3.89 -15.41
CA LEU A 180 5.53 3.15 -14.58
C LEU A 180 6.03 1.86 -15.25
N TYR A 181 5.18 1.16 -16.01
CA TYR A 181 5.56 -0.06 -16.72
C TYR A 181 6.48 0.20 -17.92
N ALA A 182 6.23 1.31 -18.63
CA ALA A 182 7.12 1.75 -19.72
C ALA A 182 8.51 2.13 -19.18
N ILE A 183 8.58 2.81 -18.04
CA ILE A 183 9.85 3.13 -17.36
C ILE A 183 10.59 1.86 -16.99
N ALA A 184 9.92 0.89 -16.38
CA ALA A 184 10.53 -0.39 -16.03
C ALA A 184 11.05 -1.14 -17.26
N GLN A 185 10.30 -1.09 -18.39
CA GLN A 185 10.73 -1.73 -19.63
C GLN A 185 11.96 -1.05 -20.24
N LEU A 186 12.04 0.27 -20.25
CA LEU A 186 13.23 1.01 -20.68
C LEU A 186 14.46 0.63 -19.84
N ILE A 187 14.31 0.46 -18.53
CA ILE A 187 15.39 0.02 -17.66
C ILE A 187 15.81 -1.42 -17.97
N ARG A 188 14.85 -2.33 -18.27
CA ARG A 188 15.17 -3.70 -18.74
C ARG A 188 15.97 -3.71 -20.03
N ASN A 189 15.67 -2.80 -20.94
CA ASN A 189 16.37 -2.62 -22.21
C ASN A 189 17.75 -1.95 -22.03
N GLY A 190 18.10 -1.48 -20.83
CA GLY A 190 19.39 -0.86 -20.52
C GLY A 190 19.49 0.64 -20.82
N VAL A 191 18.34 1.32 -20.98
CA VAL A 191 18.31 2.77 -21.17
C VAL A 191 18.78 3.48 -19.90
N ASP A 192 19.65 4.49 -20.07
CA ASP A 192 20.23 5.26 -18.95
C ASP A 192 19.15 5.98 -18.13
N LEU A 193 19.23 5.84 -16.82
CA LEU A 193 18.32 6.51 -15.87
C LEU A 193 18.33 8.04 -16.02
N ALA A 194 19.47 8.65 -16.37
CA ALA A 194 19.56 10.08 -16.62
C ALA A 194 18.69 10.50 -17.80
N LEU A 195 18.57 9.68 -18.84
CA LEU A 195 17.70 9.95 -19.99
C LEU A 195 16.23 9.85 -19.57
N ILE A 196 15.87 8.85 -18.77
CA ILE A 196 14.51 8.69 -18.22
C ILE A 196 14.16 9.88 -17.31
N TYR A 197 15.07 10.27 -16.41
CA TYR A 197 14.91 11.45 -15.57
C TYR A 197 14.68 12.72 -16.39
N ASN A 198 15.49 12.95 -17.42
CA ASN A 198 15.37 14.14 -18.26
C ASN A 198 14.02 14.24 -18.97
N ASN A 199 13.43 13.11 -19.33
CA ASN A 199 12.12 13.04 -19.99
C ASN A 199 10.92 13.11 -19.02
N THR A 200 11.08 12.65 -17.77
CA THR A 200 9.96 12.51 -16.82
C THR A 200 10.02 13.47 -15.65
N LYS A 201 11.23 13.91 -15.26
CA LYS A 201 11.53 14.62 -14.01
C LYS A 201 11.14 13.83 -12.74
N ILE A 202 10.95 12.51 -12.86
CA ILE A 202 10.79 11.63 -11.70
C ILE A 202 12.13 11.58 -10.97
N ASP A 203 12.10 11.76 -9.64
CA ASP A 203 13.30 11.76 -8.81
C ASP A 203 14.13 10.48 -9.00
N MET A 204 15.45 10.64 -9.06
CA MET A 204 16.39 9.53 -9.27
C MET A 204 16.23 8.44 -8.22
N PHE A 205 15.85 8.78 -6.98
CA PHE A 205 15.56 7.80 -5.95
C PHE A 205 14.57 6.74 -6.43
N PHE A 206 13.45 7.15 -7.04
CA PHE A 206 12.44 6.20 -7.54
C PHE A 206 12.95 5.40 -8.74
N LEU A 207 13.69 6.03 -9.65
CA LEU A 207 14.25 5.35 -10.82
C LEU A 207 15.27 4.28 -10.41
N GLU A 208 16.10 4.55 -9.39
CA GLU A 208 17.01 3.57 -8.82
C GLU A 208 16.27 2.40 -8.17
N LYS A 209 15.14 2.65 -7.49
CA LYS A 209 14.30 1.58 -6.94
C LYS A 209 13.73 0.67 -8.04
N PHE A 210 13.28 1.24 -9.15
CA PHE A 210 12.88 0.45 -10.33
C PHE A 210 14.05 -0.36 -10.89
N LYS A 211 15.25 0.22 -10.96
CA LYS A 211 16.45 -0.47 -11.40
C LYS A 211 16.78 -1.66 -10.50
N ASN A 212 16.73 -1.49 -9.18
CA ASN A 212 16.95 -2.58 -8.21
C ASN A 212 16.00 -3.76 -8.46
N ILE A 213 14.72 -3.49 -8.72
CA ILE A 213 13.74 -4.52 -9.04
C ILE A 213 14.10 -5.24 -10.33
N VAL A 214 14.46 -4.50 -11.39
CA VAL A 214 14.85 -5.09 -12.69
C VAL A 214 16.14 -5.90 -12.58
N GLU A 215 17.11 -5.49 -11.78
CA GLU A 215 18.33 -6.26 -11.52
C GLU A 215 18.02 -7.57 -10.77
N MET A 216 17.09 -7.50 -9.81
CA MET A 216 16.62 -8.71 -9.11
C MET A 216 15.86 -9.65 -10.04
N GLU A 217 15.05 -9.14 -10.98
CA GLU A 217 14.41 -9.96 -12.04
C GLU A 217 15.45 -10.80 -12.82
N ARG A 218 16.54 -10.15 -13.21
CA ARG A 218 17.64 -10.83 -13.94
C ARG A 218 18.29 -11.91 -13.07
N THR A 219 18.50 -11.62 -11.80
CA THR A 219 19.07 -12.58 -10.84
C THR A 219 18.14 -13.77 -10.66
N VAL A 220 16.85 -13.56 -10.49
CA VAL A 220 15.84 -14.62 -10.37
C VAL A 220 15.81 -15.48 -11.63
N ALA A 221 15.79 -14.86 -12.81
CA ALA A 221 15.78 -15.58 -14.08
C ALA A 221 17.07 -16.42 -14.31
N ALA A 222 18.21 -15.95 -13.83
CA ALA A 222 19.50 -16.63 -13.98
C ALA A 222 19.69 -17.81 -13.00
N HIS A 223 18.96 -17.84 -11.88
CA HIS A 223 19.12 -18.85 -10.82
C HIS A 223 17.79 -19.55 -10.49
N PRO A 224 17.22 -20.32 -11.42
CA PRO A 224 15.93 -20.98 -11.19
C PRO A 224 16.01 -21.99 -10.03
N PHE A 225 15.01 -21.94 -9.16
CA PHE A 225 14.84 -22.81 -7.99
C PHE A 225 15.96 -22.74 -6.93
N ASP A 226 16.82 -21.71 -6.99
CA ASP A 226 17.81 -21.46 -5.95
C ASP A 226 17.15 -20.84 -4.71
N GLU A 227 17.35 -21.48 -3.54
CA GLU A 227 16.72 -21.05 -2.28
C GLU A 227 17.16 -19.66 -1.84
N ALA A 228 18.44 -19.32 -1.96
CA ALA A 228 18.97 -18.03 -1.53
C ALA A 228 18.38 -16.90 -2.39
N THR A 229 18.32 -17.10 -3.70
CA THR A 229 17.70 -16.19 -4.66
C THR A 229 16.20 -16.02 -4.38
N LEU A 230 15.49 -17.13 -4.07
CA LEU A 230 14.08 -17.07 -3.72
C LEU A 230 13.84 -16.24 -2.46
N ARG A 231 14.63 -16.46 -1.41
CA ARG A 231 14.53 -15.70 -0.16
C ARG A 231 14.74 -14.20 -0.39
N GLU A 232 15.73 -13.82 -1.17
CA GLU A 232 16.03 -12.43 -1.47
C GLU A 232 14.94 -11.79 -2.34
N ALA A 233 14.44 -12.48 -3.36
CA ALA A 233 13.32 -12.04 -4.17
C ALA A 233 12.06 -11.81 -3.32
N LYS A 234 11.76 -12.72 -2.38
CA LYS A 234 10.63 -12.55 -1.46
C LYS A 234 10.81 -11.35 -0.54
N ARG A 235 12.01 -11.12 -0.01
CA ARG A 235 12.33 -9.92 0.80
C ARG A 235 12.13 -8.62 0.02
N MET A 236 12.41 -8.63 -1.27
CA MET A 236 12.18 -7.48 -2.15
C MET A 236 10.70 -7.33 -2.57
N GLY A 237 9.83 -8.26 -2.21
CA GLY A 237 8.39 -8.19 -2.48
C GLY A 237 7.92 -8.87 -3.77
N PHE A 238 8.75 -9.70 -4.41
CA PHE A 238 8.35 -10.47 -5.58
C PHE A 238 7.25 -11.48 -5.22
N GLY A 239 6.16 -11.48 -6.00
CA GLY A 239 5.07 -12.44 -5.84
C GLY A 239 5.42 -13.80 -6.47
N ASP A 240 4.85 -14.88 -5.90
CA ASP A 240 5.05 -16.25 -6.38
C ASP A 240 4.66 -16.39 -7.84
N LYS A 241 3.58 -15.74 -8.26
CA LYS A 241 3.12 -15.75 -9.65
C LYS A 241 4.18 -15.24 -10.62
N TYR A 242 4.90 -14.16 -10.28
CA TYR A 242 5.90 -13.59 -11.16
C TYR A 242 7.21 -14.40 -11.15
N ILE A 243 7.65 -14.87 -9.97
CA ILE A 243 8.80 -15.76 -9.87
C ILE A 243 8.53 -17.04 -10.66
N GLY A 244 7.32 -17.61 -10.52
CA GLY A 244 6.89 -18.77 -11.29
C GLY A 244 6.95 -18.55 -12.81
N MET A 245 6.51 -17.38 -13.30
CA MET A 245 6.65 -17.01 -14.72
C MET A 245 8.12 -17.02 -15.19
N LEU A 246 9.05 -16.54 -14.37
CA LEU A 246 10.48 -16.53 -14.70
C LEU A 246 11.11 -17.93 -14.66
N TRP A 247 10.62 -18.82 -13.81
CA TRP A 247 11.14 -20.18 -13.61
C TRP A 247 10.39 -21.27 -14.37
N GLY A 248 9.32 -20.91 -15.09
CA GLY A 248 8.46 -21.87 -15.79
C GLY A 248 7.60 -22.73 -14.86
N ALA A 249 7.21 -22.18 -13.70
CA ALA A 249 6.38 -22.84 -12.69
C ALA A 249 5.07 -22.06 -12.47
N THR A 250 4.05 -22.72 -11.95
CA THR A 250 2.80 -22.12 -11.54
C THR A 250 2.92 -21.44 -10.18
N GLU A 251 2.00 -20.52 -9.86
CA GLU A 251 1.92 -19.89 -8.54
C GLU A 251 1.77 -20.93 -7.42
N HIS A 252 0.98 -21.97 -7.65
CA HIS A 252 0.78 -23.08 -6.70
C HIS A 252 2.05 -23.89 -6.46
N GLU A 253 2.81 -24.21 -7.50
CA GLU A 253 4.09 -24.90 -7.37
C GLU A 253 5.12 -24.05 -6.61
N MET A 254 5.11 -22.73 -6.83
CA MET A 254 5.98 -21.82 -6.09
C MET A 254 5.60 -21.76 -4.61
N TYR A 255 4.30 -21.72 -4.30
CA TYR A 255 3.83 -21.76 -2.91
C TYR A 255 4.25 -23.05 -2.21
N ALA A 256 4.04 -24.20 -2.86
CA ALA A 256 4.46 -25.51 -2.33
C ALA A 256 6.00 -25.61 -2.14
N LEU A 257 6.79 -25.03 -3.04
CA LEU A 257 8.24 -24.94 -2.87
C LEU A 257 8.62 -24.11 -1.63
N ARG A 258 7.99 -22.94 -1.43
CA ARG A 258 8.25 -22.12 -0.24
C ARG A 258 7.85 -22.82 1.05
N GLU A 259 6.70 -23.51 1.04
CA GLU A 259 6.26 -24.33 2.18
C GLU A 259 7.30 -25.40 2.53
N LYS A 260 7.81 -26.14 1.54
CA LYS A 260 8.87 -27.14 1.72
C LYS A 260 10.17 -26.54 2.28
N LEU A 261 10.52 -25.31 1.87
CA LEU A 261 11.74 -24.62 2.30
C LEU A 261 11.55 -23.80 3.60
N GLY A 262 10.33 -23.76 4.15
CA GLY A 262 10.00 -22.95 5.32
C GLY A 262 10.16 -21.45 5.06
N ILE A 263 9.83 -20.99 3.84
CA ILE A 263 9.91 -19.57 3.44
C ILE A 263 8.51 -18.96 3.57
N PHE A 264 8.23 -18.35 4.73
CA PHE A 264 6.98 -17.66 5.02
C PHE A 264 7.25 -16.23 5.46
N PRO A 265 6.32 -15.30 5.18
CA PRO A 265 6.41 -13.96 5.75
C PRO A 265 6.13 -13.99 7.25
N VAL A 266 6.65 -13.00 7.93
CA VAL A 266 6.22 -12.59 9.27
C VAL A 266 5.34 -11.36 9.14
N TYR A 267 4.62 -11.02 10.20
CA TYR A 267 3.71 -9.89 10.22
C TYR A 267 4.17 -8.86 11.24
N LYS A 268 4.44 -7.65 10.74
CA LYS A 268 4.84 -6.51 11.54
C LYS A 268 3.65 -5.61 11.83
N MET A 269 3.67 -4.98 12.99
CA MET A 269 2.61 -4.11 13.46
C MET A 269 2.74 -2.70 12.87
N ILE A 270 1.62 -2.09 12.52
CA ILE A 270 1.53 -0.68 12.15
C ILE A 270 1.19 0.11 13.41
N ASP A 271 2.15 0.83 13.94
CA ASP A 271 1.98 1.69 15.11
C ASP A 271 2.44 3.13 14.85
N THR A 272 2.28 4.00 15.84
CA THR A 272 2.65 5.41 15.76
C THR A 272 4.03 5.72 16.31
N CYS A 273 4.75 4.73 16.79
CA CYS A 273 6.00 4.94 17.55
C CYS A 273 7.19 4.14 17.03
N ALA A 274 7.12 3.55 15.84
CA ALA A 274 8.20 2.76 15.24
C ALA A 274 8.76 1.68 16.20
N SER A 275 7.88 1.03 16.94
CA SER A 275 8.19 0.00 17.97
C SER A 275 9.12 0.47 19.11
N GLU A 276 9.29 1.79 19.32
CA GLU A 276 10.09 2.31 20.43
C GLU A 276 9.44 2.08 21.81
N PHE A 277 8.12 1.95 21.85
CA PHE A 277 7.36 1.70 23.07
C PHE A 277 6.59 0.39 22.96
N SER A 278 6.49 -0.35 24.07
CA SER A 278 5.67 -1.55 24.11
C SER A 278 4.21 -1.20 23.85
N SER A 279 3.68 -1.71 22.77
CA SER A 279 2.34 -1.44 22.24
C SER A 279 1.82 -2.67 21.53
N TYR A 280 0.52 -2.88 21.58
CA TYR A 280 -0.13 -3.86 20.73
C TYR A 280 -1.29 -3.21 20.00
N VAL A 281 -1.13 -3.07 18.69
CA VAL A 281 -2.17 -2.62 17.77
C VAL A 281 -2.44 -3.79 16.82
N PRO A 282 -3.66 -4.33 16.76
CA PRO A 282 -3.96 -5.51 15.92
C PRO A 282 -4.10 -5.14 14.44
N TYR A 283 -3.09 -4.47 13.91
CA TYR A 283 -3.01 -3.95 12.56
C TYR A 283 -1.65 -4.31 11.97
N PHE A 284 -1.63 -5.17 10.96
CA PHE A 284 -0.42 -5.84 10.49
C PHE A 284 -0.23 -5.74 8.99
N TYR A 285 1.05 -5.80 8.58
CA TYR A 285 1.49 -6.04 7.20
C TYR A 285 2.53 -7.16 7.18
N SER A 286 2.61 -7.91 6.08
CA SER A 286 3.60 -8.96 5.90
C SER A 286 4.95 -8.42 5.46
N THR A 287 6.03 -9.12 5.83
CA THR A 287 7.37 -8.95 5.28
C THR A 287 8.20 -10.22 5.51
N TYR A 288 9.29 -10.40 4.75
CA TYR A 288 10.14 -11.58 4.91
C TYR A 288 11.34 -11.27 5.81
N GLU A 289 11.07 -11.17 7.11
CA GLU A 289 12.05 -10.96 8.19
C GLU A 289 12.01 -12.12 9.20
N GLN A 290 12.56 -11.93 10.40
CA GLN A 290 12.71 -13.01 11.39
C GLN A 290 11.62 -13.02 12.45
N GLU A 291 11.15 -11.86 12.91
CA GLU A 291 10.25 -11.74 14.05
C GLU A 291 8.81 -11.48 13.63
N ASN A 292 7.89 -12.30 14.11
CA ASN A 292 6.45 -12.10 13.93
C ASN A 292 5.85 -11.38 15.14
N GLU A 293 5.17 -10.26 14.90
CA GLU A 293 4.52 -9.45 15.94
C GLU A 293 3.03 -9.74 16.07
N SER A 294 2.43 -10.48 15.12
CA SER A 294 1.04 -10.91 15.23
C SER A 294 0.91 -12.06 16.24
N LEU A 295 0.27 -11.77 17.36
CA LEU A 295 0.00 -12.78 18.39
C LEU A 295 -1.18 -13.65 17.96
N VAL A 296 -0.92 -14.91 17.65
CA VAL A 296 -1.96 -15.88 17.27
C VAL A 296 -2.65 -16.39 18.53
N SER A 297 -3.96 -16.23 18.64
CA SER A 297 -4.76 -16.70 19.75
C SER A 297 -5.22 -18.15 19.55
N ASP A 298 -5.64 -18.82 20.64
CA ASP A 298 -6.26 -20.16 20.59
C ASP A 298 -7.78 -20.12 20.33
N ARG A 299 -8.37 -18.93 20.16
CA ARG A 299 -9.79 -18.77 19.85
C ARG A 299 -10.11 -19.31 18.44
N GLU A 300 -11.30 -19.84 18.28
CA GLU A 300 -11.82 -20.14 16.92
C GLU A 300 -11.96 -18.84 16.13
N LYS A 301 -11.45 -18.82 14.90
CA LYS A 301 -11.30 -17.64 14.06
C LYS A 301 -12.06 -17.76 12.76
N ILE A 302 -12.55 -16.62 12.28
CA ILE A 302 -13.15 -16.49 10.95
C ILE A 302 -12.49 -15.33 10.25
N ILE A 303 -11.96 -15.59 9.05
CA ILE A 303 -11.41 -14.54 8.18
C ILE A 303 -12.52 -14.03 7.26
N VAL A 304 -12.61 -12.72 7.09
CA VAL A 304 -13.45 -12.06 6.09
C VAL A 304 -12.54 -11.38 5.06
N LEU A 305 -12.73 -11.68 3.79
CA LEU A 305 -12.02 -11.00 2.71
C LEU A 305 -12.74 -9.70 2.34
N GLY A 306 -11.97 -8.61 2.29
CA GLY A 306 -12.46 -7.31 1.84
C GLY A 306 -12.65 -7.22 0.33
N SER A 307 -13.04 -6.05 -0.14
CA SER A 307 -13.38 -5.81 -1.55
C SER A 307 -12.22 -5.28 -2.42
N GLY A 308 -11.07 -5.04 -1.81
CA GLY A 308 -9.97 -4.41 -2.53
C GLY A 308 -10.25 -2.94 -2.91
N PRO A 309 -9.61 -2.40 -3.94
CA PRO A 309 -9.77 -1.00 -4.34
C PRO A 309 -11.19 -0.71 -4.81
N ILE A 310 -11.71 0.46 -4.41
CA ILE A 310 -12.98 0.95 -4.96
C ILE A 310 -12.81 1.21 -6.45
N ARG A 311 -13.77 0.76 -7.24
CA ARG A 311 -13.82 0.91 -8.70
C ARG A 311 -15.26 1.06 -9.16
N ILE A 312 -15.44 1.58 -10.37
CA ILE A 312 -16.77 1.76 -10.94
C ILE A 312 -17.51 0.42 -11.02
N GLY A 313 -18.75 0.39 -10.49
CA GLY A 313 -19.56 -0.80 -10.37
C GLY A 313 -19.34 -1.59 -9.08
N GLN A 314 -18.50 -1.09 -8.17
CA GLN A 314 -18.24 -1.70 -6.86
C GLN A 314 -18.24 -0.57 -5.81
N GLY A 315 -19.29 -0.45 -5.06
CA GLY A 315 -19.52 0.64 -4.12
C GLY A 315 -19.24 0.28 -2.66
N VAL A 316 -19.65 1.17 -1.78
CA VAL A 316 -19.46 1.05 -0.31
C VAL A 316 -20.30 -0.06 0.32
N GLU A 317 -21.27 -0.62 -0.39
CA GLU A 317 -22.13 -1.73 0.08
C GLU A 317 -21.31 -2.95 0.46
N PHE A 318 -20.21 -3.23 -0.22
CA PHE A 318 -19.32 -4.34 0.12
C PHE A 318 -18.58 -4.10 1.43
N ASP A 319 -18.12 -2.87 1.66
CA ASP A 319 -17.50 -2.52 2.93
C ASP A 319 -18.50 -2.57 4.09
N TYR A 320 -19.70 -2.03 3.89
CA TYR A 320 -20.79 -2.11 4.85
C TYR A 320 -21.11 -3.56 5.23
N SER A 321 -21.28 -4.44 4.24
CA SER A 321 -21.55 -5.85 4.46
C SER A 321 -20.42 -6.54 5.22
N THR A 322 -19.17 -6.23 4.87
CA THR A 322 -17.97 -6.75 5.54
C THR A 322 -17.93 -6.33 7.01
N VAL A 323 -18.17 -5.08 7.32
CA VAL A 323 -18.20 -4.56 8.70
C VAL A 323 -19.29 -5.25 9.54
N HIS A 324 -20.49 -5.40 8.97
CA HIS A 324 -21.59 -6.10 9.66
C HIS A 324 -21.32 -7.58 9.87
N ALA A 325 -20.66 -8.25 8.93
CA ALA A 325 -20.21 -9.63 9.11
C ALA A 325 -19.22 -9.74 10.27
N ILE A 326 -18.22 -8.85 10.32
CA ILE A 326 -17.24 -8.81 11.42
C ILE A 326 -17.93 -8.66 12.77
N TRP A 327 -18.87 -7.72 12.90
CA TRP A 327 -19.63 -7.55 14.15
C TRP A 327 -20.45 -8.78 14.53
N SER A 328 -21.08 -9.43 13.54
CA SER A 328 -21.85 -10.66 13.75
C SER A 328 -20.97 -11.82 14.21
N ILE A 329 -19.79 -11.98 13.59
CA ILE A 329 -18.78 -13.00 13.96
C ILE A 329 -18.32 -12.80 15.40
N ARG A 330 -17.95 -11.57 15.78
CA ARG A 330 -17.55 -11.22 17.14
C ARG A 330 -18.68 -11.47 18.15
N LYS A 331 -19.91 -11.08 17.80
CA LYS A 331 -21.10 -11.34 18.65
C LYS A 331 -21.36 -12.83 18.86
N ALA A 332 -21.01 -13.66 17.88
CA ALA A 332 -21.11 -15.12 17.98
C ALA A 332 -19.96 -15.76 18.79
N GLY A 333 -19.00 -14.97 19.29
CA GLY A 333 -17.90 -15.45 20.13
C GLY A 333 -16.63 -15.83 19.39
N TYR A 334 -16.61 -15.72 18.07
CA TYR A 334 -15.40 -15.98 17.26
C TYR A 334 -14.46 -14.77 17.23
N GLU A 335 -13.19 -15.03 16.99
CA GLU A 335 -12.23 -13.99 16.62
C GLU A 335 -12.43 -13.63 15.15
N ALA A 336 -12.68 -12.34 14.88
CA ALA A 336 -12.94 -11.84 13.54
C ALA A 336 -11.70 -11.19 12.96
N ILE A 337 -11.20 -11.74 11.86
CA ILE A 337 -10.00 -11.26 11.15
C ILE A 337 -10.43 -10.74 9.79
N ILE A 338 -9.87 -9.60 9.38
CA ILE A 338 -10.08 -9.06 8.04
C ILE A 338 -8.77 -8.99 7.27
N ILE A 339 -8.84 -9.27 5.97
CA ILE A 339 -7.77 -9.02 5.01
C ILE A 339 -8.30 -8.05 3.95
N ASN A 340 -7.68 -6.88 3.80
CA ASN A 340 -8.06 -5.89 2.80
C ASN A 340 -6.89 -4.91 2.54
N ASN A 341 -6.91 -4.20 1.40
CA ASN A 341 -5.88 -3.25 0.99
C ASN A 341 -6.42 -1.86 0.61
N ASN A 342 -7.68 -1.60 0.90
CA ASN A 342 -8.31 -0.33 0.58
C ASN A 342 -8.23 0.64 1.78
N PRO A 343 -7.49 1.76 1.69
CA PRO A 343 -7.33 2.69 2.81
C PRO A 343 -8.57 3.56 3.06
N GLU A 344 -9.55 3.55 2.17
CA GLU A 344 -10.74 4.42 2.24
C GLU A 344 -11.95 3.75 2.91
N THR A 345 -11.80 2.52 3.42
CA THR A 345 -12.90 1.71 3.97
C THR A 345 -12.91 1.69 5.50
N VAL A 346 -14.09 1.49 6.09
CA VAL A 346 -14.26 1.31 7.54
C VAL A 346 -13.74 -0.06 7.98
N SER A 347 -13.85 -1.08 7.12
CA SER A 347 -13.33 -2.42 7.41
C SER A 347 -11.83 -2.44 7.66
N THR A 348 -11.09 -1.47 7.12
CA THR A 348 -9.64 -1.30 7.37
C THR A 348 -9.32 -0.37 8.55
N ASP A 349 -10.29 0.00 9.37
CA ASP A 349 -10.02 0.56 10.70
C ASP A 349 -9.70 -0.58 11.66
N TYR A 350 -8.50 -0.57 12.27
CA TYR A 350 -8.04 -1.65 13.16
C TYR A 350 -8.94 -1.87 14.38
N THR A 351 -9.84 -0.94 14.69
CA THR A 351 -10.83 -1.09 15.76
C THR A 351 -12.10 -1.83 15.31
N CYS A 352 -12.28 -2.07 14.01
CA CYS A 352 -13.46 -2.73 13.46
C CYS A 352 -13.45 -4.24 13.73
N SER A 353 -12.32 -4.90 13.57
CA SER A 353 -12.10 -6.34 13.76
C SER A 353 -11.22 -6.64 14.98
N ASP A 354 -11.03 -7.91 15.32
CA ASP A 354 -10.05 -8.32 16.31
C ASP A 354 -8.62 -8.24 15.75
N LYS A 355 -8.45 -8.49 14.43
CA LYS A 355 -7.20 -8.29 13.70
C LYS A 355 -7.45 -7.80 12.28
N LEU A 356 -6.57 -6.93 11.80
CA LEU A 356 -6.53 -6.47 10.43
C LEU A 356 -5.16 -6.80 9.81
N TYR A 357 -5.19 -7.54 8.71
CA TYR A 357 -4.05 -7.73 7.82
C TYR A 357 -4.23 -6.84 6.60
N PHE A 358 -3.37 -5.83 6.49
CA PHE A 358 -3.40 -4.90 5.37
C PHE A 358 -2.53 -5.44 4.23
N GLU A 359 -3.14 -6.31 3.41
CA GLU A 359 -2.43 -7.11 2.41
C GLU A 359 -3.13 -7.07 1.05
N PRO A 360 -2.39 -7.29 -0.04
CA PRO A 360 -2.99 -7.56 -1.34
C PRO A 360 -3.98 -8.74 -1.27
N LEU A 361 -5.07 -8.63 -2.02
CA LEU A 361 -6.03 -9.73 -2.14
C LEU A 361 -5.62 -10.64 -3.32
N THR A 362 -4.49 -11.33 -3.15
CA THR A 362 -3.97 -12.36 -4.05
C THR A 362 -4.01 -13.73 -3.38
N VAL A 363 -3.93 -14.80 -4.16
CA VAL A 363 -3.89 -16.17 -3.60
C VAL A 363 -2.75 -16.31 -2.61
N GLU A 364 -1.55 -15.91 -3.00
CA GLU A 364 -0.35 -15.97 -2.14
C GLU A 364 -0.52 -15.23 -0.84
N ASP A 365 -0.89 -13.92 -0.90
CA ASP A 365 -0.93 -13.06 0.28
C ASP A 365 -2.03 -13.53 1.26
N VAL A 366 -3.18 -13.99 0.76
CA VAL A 366 -4.26 -14.55 1.58
C VAL A 366 -3.87 -15.89 2.20
N MET A 367 -3.25 -16.79 1.42
CA MET A 367 -2.81 -18.10 1.92
C MET A 367 -1.74 -17.97 3.01
N ASN A 368 -0.88 -16.98 2.94
CA ASN A 368 0.10 -16.70 3.99
C ASN A 368 -0.58 -16.35 5.34
N VAL A 369 -1.66 -15.56 5.32
CA VAL A 369 -2.45 -15.25 6.53
C VAL A 369 -3.19 -16.50 7.03
N ILE A 370 -3.77 -17.29 6.13
CA ILE A 370 -4.44 -18.56 6.46
C ILE A 370 -3.46 -19.52 7.13
N HIS A 371 -2.25 -19.64 6.59
CA HIS A 371 -1.20 -20.49 7.15
C HIS A 371 -0.84 -20.09 8.60
N LEU A 372 -0.73 -18.78 8.86
CA LEU A 372 -0.43 -18.26 10.19
C LEU A 372 -1.60 -18.46 11.16
N GLU A 373 -2.78 -17.99 10.77
CA GLU A 373 -3.94 -17.87 11.68
C GLU A 373 -4.75 -19.17 11.84
N LYS A 374 -4.68 -20.07 10.86
CA LYS A 374 -5.41 -21.35 10.83
C LYS A 374 -6.90 -21.19 11.15
N PRO A 375 -7.63 -20.38 10.37
CA PRO A 375 -9.02 -20.07 10.64
C PRO A 375 -9.92 -21.28 10.50
N LYS A 376 -11.04 -21.30 11.22
CA LYS A 376 -12.10 -22.31 11.10
C LYS A 376 -12.82 -22.19 9.75
N SER A 377 -13.00 -20.97 9.26
CA SER A 377 -13.66 -20.68 7.98
C SER A 377 -13.27 -19.29 7.44
N ILE A 378 -13.56 -19.09 6.15
CA ILE A 378 -13.30 -17.86 5.42
C ILE A 378 -14.61 -17.41 4.75
N VAL A 379 -14.95 -16.12 4.90
CA VAL A 379 -16.09 -15.49 4.22
C VAL A 379 -15.59 -14.75 3.00
N VAL A 380 -15.95 -15.22 1.81
CA VAL A 380 -15.54 -14.67 0.51
C VAL A 380 -16.67 -13.92 -0.22
N SER A 381 -17.91 -14.07 0.22
CA SER A 381 -19.09 -13.57 -0.50
C SER A 381 -19.37 -12.08 -0.31
N LEU A 382 -18.71 -11.41 0.62
CA LEU A 382 -18.98 -10.02 0.99
C LEU A 382 -17.99 -9.00 0.38
N GLY A 383 -16.88 -9.47 -0.15
CA GLY A 383 -15.85 -8.63 -0.79
C GLY A 383 -16.03 -8.42 -2.31
N GLY A 384 -17.24 -8.68 -2.84
CA GLY A 384 -17.53 -8.57 -4.27
C GLY A 384 -16.72 -9.55 -5.12
N GLN A 385 -16.50 -9.20 -6.38
CA GLN A 385 -15.82 -10.08 -7.34
C GLN A 385 -14.36 -10.39 -6.91
N THR A 386 -13.69 -9.46 -6.27
CA THR A 386 -12.31 -9.65 -5.78
C THR A 386 -12.20 -10.84 -4.83
N ALA A 387 -13.03 -10.87 -3.80
CA ALA A 387 -13.00 -11.94 -2.82
C ALA A 387 -13.53 -13.28 -3.40
N ILE A 388 -14.57 -13.23 -4.23
CA ILE A 388 -15.16 -14.43 -4.85
C ILE A 388 -14.15 -15.13 -5.77
N ASN A 389 -13.37 -14.38 -6.54
CA ASN A 389 -12.35 -14.95 -7.42
C ASN A 389 -11.23 -15.69 -6.68
N LEU A 390 -11.08 -15.49 -5.38
CA LEU A 390 -10.11 -16.20 -4.53
C LEU A 390 -10.68 -17.50 -3.92
N ALA A 391 -11.96 -17.80 -4.14
CA ALA A 391 -12.61 -18.97 -3.54
C ALA A 391 -12.20 -20.29 -4.21
N GLU A 392 -11.91 -20.28 -5.51
CA GLU A 392 -11.56 -21.48 -6.27
C GLU A 392 -10.05 -21.84 -6.13
N PRO A 393 -9.09 -20.91 -6.26
CA PRO A 393 -7.67 -21.23 -6.11
C PRO A 393 -7.30 -21.61 -4.70
#